data_9552e4a3ec0e7c0ffba03faf8650c063
#
_entry.id   9552e4a3ec0e7c0ffba03faf8650c063
#
_cell.length_a   1.000
_cell.length_b   1.000
_cell.length_c   1.000
_cell.angle_alpha   90.00
_cell.angle_beta   90.00
_cell.angle_gamma   90.00
#
_symmetry.space_group_name_H-M   'P 1'
#
loop_
_entity.id
_entity.type
_entity.pdbx_description
1 polymer ?
#
loop_
_entity_poly.entity_id
_entity_poly.type
_entity_poly.pdbx_seq_one_letter_code
_entity_poly.pdbx_strand_id
1 'polypeptide(L)'
;MTSAPTASAARPAAWQREVYELVAAAQAAGRAALAVGADVVAVDAAARDVIAAAGHAEHFPHGLGHGVGLEIHEAPGIGQLGAGRLAAGMAVTVEPGVYLPGHGGVRIEDTLIVTDDEPELLTLTSKELLVL
;
A
#
# COMPACT_ATOMS: atom_id res chain seq x y z
N MET A 1 -27.82 -5.14 38.20
CA MET A 1 -27.10 -4.27 37.26
C MET A 1 -26.11 -5.13 36.51
N THR A 2 -26.46 -5.49 35.31
CA THR A 2 -25.48 -6.07 34.38
C THR A 2 -24.66 -4.90 33.86
N SER A 3 -23.40 -4.79 34.27
CA SER A 3 -22.45 -3.90 33.63
C SER A 3 -22.36 -4.32 32.16
N ALA A 4 -22.61 -3.38 31.22
CA ALA A 4 -22.30 -3.61 29.84
C ALA A 4 -20.84 -4.07 29.75
N PRO A 5 -20.54 -5.09 28.94
CA PRO A 5 -19.17 -5.46 28.76
C PRO A 5 -18.44 -4.20 28.25
N THR A 6 -17.50 -3.73 29.04
CA THR A 6 -16.53 -2.77 28.53
C THR A 6 -15.91 -3.45 27.30
N ALA A 7 -16.13 -2.89 26.14
CA ALA A 7 -15.44 -3.36 24.95
C ALA A 7 -13.94 -3.26 25.25
N SER A 8 -13.36 -4.36 25.70
CA SER A 8 -11.92 -4.45 25.75
C SER A 8 -11.47 -4.36 24.31
N ALA A 9 -10.64 -3.37 23.98
CA ALA A 9 -10.03 -3.30 22.67
C ALA A 9 -9.44 -4.67 22.37
N ALA A 10 -10.01 -5.35 21.38
CA ALA A 10 -9.57 -6.68 21.01
C ALA A 10 -8.15 -6.57 20.49
N ARG A 11 -7.22 -7.31 21.07
CA ARG A 11 -5.87 -7.42 20.52
C ARG A 11 -5.95 -8.06 19.14
N PRO A 12 -5.18 -7.56 18.16
CA PRO A 12 -5.16 -8.19 16.86
C PRO A 12 -4.68 -9.64 16.98
N ALA A 13 -5.35 -10.53 16.26
CA ALA A 13 -4.94 -11.92 16.15
C ALA A 13 -3.59 -12.05 15.44
N ALA A 14 -2.91 -13.17 15.60
CA ALA A 14 -1.62 -13.41 14.99
C ALA A 14 -1.66 -13.22 13.46
N TRP A 15 -2.69 -13.73 12.79
CA TRP A 15 -2.83 -13.57 11.34
C TRP A 15 -3.00 -12.11 10.91
N GLN A 16 -3.66 -11.28 11.73
CA GLN A 16 -3.81 -9.85 11.46
C GLN A 16 -2.47 -9.13 11.53
N ARG A 17 -1.64 -9.46 12.51
CA ARG A 17 -0.28 -8.91 12.62
C ARG A 17 0.60 -9.34 11.45
N GLU A 18 0.55 -10.60 11.08
CA GLU A 18 1.31 -11.14 9.95
C GLU A 18 0.92 -10.47 8.64
N VAL A 19 -0.38 -10.30 8.39
CA VAL A 19 -0.86 -9.61 7.19
C VAL A 19 -0.47 -8.13 7.21
N TYR A 20 -0.57 -7.47 8.35
CA TYR A 20 -0.15 -6.07 8.49
C TYR A 20 1.34 -5.91 8.17
N GLU A 21 2.19 -6.74 8.74
CA GLU A 21 3.64 -6.70 8.50
C GLU A 21 3.98 -7.00 7.04
N LEU A 22 3.29 -7.94 6.42
CA LEU A 22 3.45 -8.26 5.00
C LEU A 22 3.09 -7.06 4.12
N VAL A 23 1.95 -6.43 4.37
CA VAL A 23 1.51 -5.26 3.60
C VAL A 23 2.45 -4.08 3.83
N ALA A 24 2.94 -3.88 5.05
CA ALA A 24 3.92 -2.85 5.37
C ALA A 24 5.24 -3.06 4.60
N ALA A 25 5.72 -4.31 4.51
CA ALA A 25 6.92 -4.64 3.74
C ALA A 25 6.71 -4.43 2.24
N ALA A 26 5.56 -4.81 1.71
CA ALA A 26 5.21 -4.58 0.30
C ALA A 26 5.12 -3.08 0.00
N GLN A 27 4.51 -2.31 0.86
CA GLN A 27 4.37 -0.87 0.72
C GLN A 27 5.74 -0.17 0.73
N ALA A 28 6.64 -0.57 1.62
CA ALA A 28 8.00 -0.06 1.67
C ALA A 28 8.77 -0.37 0.37
N ALA A 29 8.62 -1.58 -0.17
CA ALA A 29 9.23 -1.98 -1.44
C ALA A 29 8.68 -1.15 -2.61
N GLY A 30 7.38 -0.92 -2.67
CA GLY A 30 6.75 -0.08 -3.68
C GLY A 30 7.22 1.36 -3.61
N ARG A 31 7.29 1.93 -2.43
CA ARG A 31 7.81 3.30 -2.22
C ARG A 31 9.27 3.41 -2.67
N ALA A 32 10.10 2.44 -2.34
CA ALA A 32 11.51 2.42 -2.70
C ALA A 32 11.71 2.34 -4.23
N ALA A 33 10.74 1.83 -4.97
CA ALA A 33 10.79 1.70 -6.42
C ALA A 33 10.37 2.98 -7.16
N LEU A 34 9.81 3.98 -6.46
CA LEU A 34 9.43 5.25 -7.07
C LEU A 34 10.68 6.04 -7.44
N ALA A 35 10.90 6.21 -8.73
CA ALA A 35 12.01 6.98 -9.26
C ALA A 35 11.62 7.59 -10.61
N VAL A 36 12.28 8.68 -10.98
CA VAL A 36 12.14 9.26 -12.32
C VAL A 36 12.56 8.21 -13.36
N GLY A 37 11.72 7.99 -14.35
CA GLY A 37 11.94 7.00 -15.41
C GLY A 37 11.56 5.57 -15.06
N ALA A 38 11.11 5.30 -13.83
CA ALA A 38 10.65 3.97 -13.44
C ALA A 38 9.39 3.59 -14.22
N ASP A 39 9.35 2.36 -14.72
CA ASP A 39 8.19 1.79 -15.39
C ASP A 39 7.11 1.49 -14.34
N VAL A 40 5.87 1.92 -14.58
CA VAL A 40 4.77 1.75 -13.62
C VAL A 40 4.45 0.28 -13.34
N VAL A 41 4.66 -0.61 -14.30
CA VAL A 41 4.49 -2.05 -14.09
C VAL A 41 5.57 -2.59 -13.15
N ALA A 42 6.81 -2.12 -13.31
CA ALA A 42 7.92 -2.52 -12.45
C ALA A 42 7.76 -2.02 -11.01
N VAL A 43 7.23 -0.82 -10.82
CA VAL A 43 6.92 -0.28 -9.49
C VAL A 43 5.85 -1.13 -8.80
N ASP A 44 4.78 -1.46 -9.51
CA ASP A 44 3.75 -2.38 -8.99
C ASP A 44 4.37 -3.74 -8.62
N ALA A 45 5.20 -4.30 -9.50
CA ALA A 45 5.84 -5.60 -9.26
C ALA A 45 6.70 -5.60 -8.00
N ALA A 46 7.40 -4.51 -7.70
CA ALA A 46 8.22 -4.40 -6.51
C ALA A 46 7.43 -4.68 -5.22
N ALA A 47 6.20 -4.21 -5.13
CA ALA A 47 5.31 -4.48 -4.00
C ALA A 47 4.58 -5.82 -4.15
N ARG A 48 4.06 -6.09 -5.33
CA ARG A 48 3.26 -7.30 -5.61
C ARG A 48 4.06 -8.58 -5.39
N ASP A 49 5.33 -8.59 -5.76
CA ASP A 49 6.18 -9.77 -5.61
C ASP A 49 6.44 -10.12 -4.13
N VAL A 50 6.49 -9.12 -3.25
CA VAL A 50 6.57 -9.35 -1.79
C VAL A 50 5.32 -10.09 -1.30
N ILE A 51 4.16 -9.66 -1.75
CA ILE A 51 2.88 -10.29 -1.39
C ILE A 51 2.77 -11.69 -1.98
N ALA A 52 3.16 -11.87 -3.24
CA ALA A 52 3.13 -13.17 -3.92
C ALA A 52 4.08 -14.18 -3.26
N ALA A 53 5.28 -13.74 -2.86
CA ALA A 53 6.25 -14.60 -2.19
C ALA A 53 5.75 -15.16 -0.84
N ALA A 54 4.82 -14.46 -0.19
CA ALA A 54 4.16 -14.89 1.03
C ALA A 54 2.92 -15.77 0.78
N GLY A 55 2.61 -16.10 -0.48
CA GLY A 55 1.47 -16.94 -0.85
C GLY A 55 0.15 -16.20 -1.01
N HIS A 56 0.15 -14.87 -1.11
CA HIS A 56 -1.06 -14.05 -1.19
C HIS A 56 -1.26 -13.34 -2.54
N ALA A 57 -0.66 -13.86 -3.61
CA ALA A 57 -0.77 -13.24 -4.95
C ALA A 57 -2.23 -12.97 -5.37
N GLU A 58 -3.14 -13.90 -5.09
CA GLU A 58 -4.57 -13.80 -5.43
C GLU A 58 -5.35 -12.85 -4.50
N HIS A 59 -4.76 -12.44 -3.38
CA HIS A 59 -5.40 -11.60 -2.37
C HIS A 59 -5.07 -10.11 -2.51
N PHE A 60 -4.34 -9.74 -3.54
CA PHE A 60 -4.07 -8.35 -3.91
C PHE A 60 -4.61 -8.06 -5.32
N PRO A 61 -5.91 -7.76 -5.44
CA PRO A 61 -6.58 -7.72 -6.74
C PRO A 61 -6.54 -6.39 -7.48
N HIS A 62 -6.07 -5.32 -6.87
CA HIS A 62 -6.00 -3.99 -7.50
C HIS A 62 -4.57 -3.58 -7.83
N GLY A 63 -4.39 -2.50 -8.58
CA GLY A 63 -3.08 -1.91 -8.82
C GLY A 63 -2.47 -1.33 -7.55
N LEU A 64 -1.16 -1.10 -7.57
CA LEU A 64 -0.42 -0.56 -6.43
C LEU A 64 -0.81 0.88 -6.12
N GLY A 65 -1.11 1.69 -7.12
CA GLY A 65 -1.44 3.08 -6.90
C GLY A 65 -1.85 3.83 -8.18
N HIS A 66 -1.95 5.13 -8.04
CA HIS A 66 -2.45 6.01 -9.11
C HIS A 66 -1.94 7.44 -8.92
N GLY A 67 -2.05 8.24 -9.97
CA GLY A 67 -1.82 9.68 -9.90
C GLY A 67 -2.91 10.38 -9.08
N VAL A 68 -2.51 11.48 -8.46
CA VAL A 68 -3.39 12.40 -7.72
C VAL A 68 -3.16 13.81 -8.24
N GLY A 69 -4.20 14.50 -8.65
CA GLY A 69 -4.10 15.86 -9.17
C GLY A 69 -5.46 16.54 -9.19
N LEU A 70 -5.90 16.94 -10.37
CA LEU A 70 -7.23 17.54 -10.53
C LEU A 70 -8.34 16.55 -10.19
N GLU A 71 -8.08 15.27 -10.38
CA GLU A 71 -8.94 14.17 -9.94
C GLU A 71 -8.24 13.37 -8.84
N ILE A 72 -9.02 12.77 -7.95
CA ILE A 72 -8.47 11.95 -6.88
C ILE A 72 -7.79 10.69 -7.43
N HIS A 73 -8.34 10.16 -8.52
CA HIS A 73 -7.76 9.05 -9.27
C HIS A 73 -7.52 9.50 -10.71
N GLU A 74 -6.27 9.67 -11.07
CA GLU A 74 -5.87 10.02 -12.42
C GLU A 74 -4.62 9.25 -12.86
N ALA A 75 -4.25 9.38 -14.14
CA ALA A 75 -3.01 8.80 -14.63
C ALA A 75 -1.78 9.41 -13.90
N PRO A 76 -0.69 8.63 -13.74
CA PRO A 76 -0.53 7.27 -14.24
C PRO A 76 -1.18 6.23 -13.34
N GLY A 77 -1.65 5.12 -13.93
CA GLY A 77 -2.00 3.93 -13.16
C GLY A 77 -0.73 3.12 -12.88
N ILE A 78 -0.46 2.84 -11.62
CA ILE A 78 0.65 2.00 -11.19
C ILE A 78 0.10 0.60 -10.94
N GLY A 79 0.24 -0.29 -11.88
CA GLY A 79 -0.35 -1.62 -11.84
C GLY A 79 0.13 -2.51 -12.96
N GLN A 80 -0.29 -3.77 -12.94
CA GLN A 80 0.09 -4.77 -13.94
C GLN A 80 -0.35 -4.39 -15.36
N LEU A 81 -1.45 -3.65 -15.49
CA LEU A 81 -1.99 -3.19 -16.77
C LEU A 81 -1.64 -1.72 -17.05
N GLY A 82 -0.81 -1.11 -16.23
CA GLY A 82 -0.37 0.27 -16.41
C GLY A 82 0.56 0.41 -17.62
N ALA A 83 0.71 1.65 -18.08
CA ALA A 83 1.64 1.99 -19.14
C ALA A 83 2.34 3.30 -18.84
N GLY A 84 3.61 3.37 -19.20
CA GLY A 84 4.42 4.57 -19.08
C GLY A 84 5.41 4.54 -17.94
N ARG A 85 6.07 5.67 -17.78
CA ARG A 85 7.15 5.87 -16.81
C ARG A 85 6.84 7.05 -15.91
N LEU A 86 7.34 6.99 -14.69
CA LEU A 86 7.21 8.08 -13.74
C LEU A 86 8.10 9.26 -14.13
N ALA A 87 7.59 10.46 -13.92
CA ALA A 87 8.33 11.70 -14.12
C ALA A 87 8.40 12.50 -12.82
N ALA A 88 9.44 13.33 -12.70
CA ALA A 88 9.59 14.23 -11.55
C ALA A 88 8.36 15.13 -11.39
N GLY A 89 7.92 15.33 -10.17
CA GLY A 89 6.77 16.14 -9.82
C GLY A 89 5.42 15.41 -9.84
N MET A 90 5.36 14.16 -10.32
CA MET A 90 4.13 13.37 -10.24
C MET A 90 3.78 13.06 -8.78
N ALA A 91 2.55 13.36 -8.38
CA ALA A 91 1.97 12.93 -7.13
C ALA A 91 1.27 11.58 -7.35
N VAL A 92 1.68 10.57 -6.61
CA VAL A 92 1.14 9.22 -6.76
C VAL A 92 0.86 8.58 -5.42
N THR A 93 -0.06 7.62 -5.40
CA THR A 93 -0.30 6.78 -4.24
C THR A 93 0.48 5.47 -4.34
N VAL A 94 0.80 4.89 -3.18
CA VAL A 94 1.33 3.53 -3.04
C VAL A 94 0.51 2.86 -1.96
N GLU A 95 -0.35 1.92 -2.36
CA GLU A 95 -1.42 1.40 -1.50
C GLU A 95 -1.66 -0.11 -1.66
N PRO A 96 -0.63 -0.94 -1.45
CA PRO A 96 -0.85 -2.38 -1.52
C PRO A 96 -1.80 -2.84 -0.42
N GLY A 97 -2.51 -3.93 -0.69
CA GLY A 97 -3.41 -4.52 0.27
C GLY A 97 -3.48 -6.03 0.12
N VAL A 98 -3.84 -6.70 1.20
CA VAL A 98 -4.15 -8.12 1.22
C VAL A 98 -5.52 -8.29 1.84
N TYR A 99 -6.40 -8.93 1.12
CA TYR A 99 -7.80 -9.10 1.51
C TYR A 99 -8.15 -10.59 1.54
N LEU A 100 -8.50 -11.06 2.74
CA LEU A 100 -8.84 -12.46 2.98
C LEU A 100 -10.36 -12.61 3.06
N PRO A 101 -11.01 -13.18 2.02
CA PRO A 101 -12.47 -13.32 1.99
C PRO A 101 -13.01 -13.98 3.26
N GLY A 102 -14.02 -13.37 3.87
CA GLY A 102 -14.65 -13.87 5.10
C GLY A 102 -13.88 -13.57 6.39
N HIS A 103 -12.69 -13.00 6.31
CA HIS A 103 -11.85 -12.70 7.48
C HIS A 103 -11.58 -11.20 7.66
N GLY A 104 -11.19 -10.51 6.62
CA GLY A 104 -10.83 -9.10 6.63
C GLY A 104 -9.62 -8.81 5.77
N GLY A 105 -9.11 -7.60 5.86
CA GLY A 105 -7.96 -7.19 5.05
C GLY A 105 -7.19 -6.05 5.67
N VAL A 106 -6.04 -5.75 5.06
CA VAL A 106 -5.19 -4.63 5.41
C VAL A 106 -4.76 -3.93 4.12
N ARG A 107 -4.86 -2.60 4.10
CA ARG A 107 -4.25 -1.73 3.09
C ARG A 107 -3.49 -0.64 3.79
N ILE A 108 -2.26 -0.39 3.35
CA ILE A 108 -1.43 0.71 3.85
C ILE A 108 -1.14 1.62 2.68
N GLU A 109 -1.50 2.90 2.82
CA GLU A 109 -1.45 3.87 1.74
C GLU A 109 -0.65 5.11 2.14
N ASP A 110 0.21 5.54 1.24
CA ASP A 110 0.84 6.85 1.26
C ASP A 110 0.67 7.56 -0.08
N THR A 111 0.73 8.89 -0.01
CA THR A 111 0.86 9.75 -1.18
C THR A 111 2.26 10.35 -1.18
N LEU A 112 2.95 10.27 -2.31
CA LEU A 112 4.32 10.71 -2.47
C LEU A 112 4.48 11.52 -3.75
N ILE A 113 5.47 12.41 -3.77
CA ILE A 113 5.92 13.10 -4.98
C ILE A 113 7.16 12.39 -5.50
N VAL A 114 7.14 12.06 -6.78
CA VAL A 114 8.32 11.52 -7.48
C VAL A 114 9.33 12.66 -7.68
N THR A 115 10.56 12.44 -7.25
CA THR A 115 11.65 13.40 -7.39
C THR A 115 12.88 12.76 -8.02
N ASP A 116 13.88 13.58 -8.36
CA ASP A 116 15.17 13.08 -8.87
C ASP A 116 15.99 12.32 -7.82
N ASP A 117 15.65 12.51 -6.55
CA ASP A 117 16.23 11.82 -5.39
C ASP A 117 15.20 10.87 -4.77
N GLU A 118 15.18 10.76 -3.46
CA GLU A 118 14.16 9.98 -2.76
C GLU A 118 12.77 10.63 -2.90
N PRO A 119 11.71 9.82 -3.06
CA PRO A 119 10.35 10.36 -3.13
C PRO A 119 10.02 11.19 -1.89
N GLU A 120 9.32 12.29 -2.09
CA GLU A 120 8.81 13.10 -0.98
C GLU A 120 7.53 12.51 -0.43
N LEU A 121 7.54 12.12 0.83
CA LEU A 121 6.37 11.59 1.52
C LEU A 121 5.46 12.74 1.97
N LEU A 122 4.20 12.73 1.53
CA LEU A 122 3.21 13.73 1.90
C LEU A 122 2.35 13.30 3.09
N THR A 123 2.08 12.01 3.22
CA THR A 123 1.30 11.45 4.33
C THR A 123 2.24 11.08 5.48
N LEU A 124 2.19 11.83 6.56
CA LEU A 124 3.15 11.75 7.66
C LEU A 124 2.67 10.91 8.85
N THR A 125 1.52 10.26 8.74
CA THR A 125 1.03 9.34 9.76
C THR A 125 1.96 8.15 9.93
N SER A 126 2.13 7.70 11.18
CA SER A 126 2.89 6.48 11.47
C SER A 126 2.29 5.28 10.74
N LYS A 127 3.16 4.39 10.29
CA LYS A 127 2.78 3.09 9.69
C LYS A 127 2.93 1.94 10.69
N GLU A 128 3.24 2.25 11.94
CA GLU A 128 3.25 1.26 13.00
C GLU A 128 1.85 0.80 13.33
N LEU A 129 1.69 -0.47 13.62
CA LEU A 129 0.39 -1.02 14.03
C LEU A 129 0.00 -0.43 15.39
N LEU A 130 -1.06 0.37 15.38
CA LEU A 130 -1.63 0.92 16.60
C LEU A 130 -2.67 -0.05 17.18
N VAL A 131 -2.44 -0.51 18.39
CA VAL A 131 -3.38 -1.35 19.12
C VAL A 131 -4.10 -0.49 20.14
N LEU A 132 -5.42 -0.41 20.01
CA LEU A 132 -6.28 0.41 20.86
C LEU A 132 -6.74 -0.33 22.12
#